data_024d82130ad2562f7678042fa57dde2b
#
_entry.id   024d82130ad2562f7678042fa57dde2b
#
_cell.length_a   1.000
_cell.length_b   1.000
_cell.length_c   1.000
_cell.angle_alpha   90.00
_cell.angle_beta   90.00
_cell.angle_gamma   90.00
#
_symmetry.space_group_name_H-M   'P 1'
#
loop_
_entity.id
_entity.type
_entity.pdbx_description
1 polymer ?
#
loop_
_entity_poly.entity_id
_entity_poly.type
_entity_poly.pdbx_seq_one_letter_code
_entity_poly.pdbx_strand_id
1 'polypeptide(L)'
;MDGISAMSKIRENSNVPVILLTAKSEDTDKILGLNVGADDYVTKPFTMSVLYAKTMALIKRNQRSVLAGDRMEVSGITLELTAGRAYAGGKEVFLTPKEFALLRCLMQNKNLVMSREQLLVKCWGYDYEGESRAVDTHIKRLREKLGDYAECIKTVIKAGYRLEGWR
;
A
#
# COMPACT_ATOMS: atom_id res chain seq x y z
N MET A 1 9.96 9.41 22.37
CA MET A 1 9.05 8.65 21.48
C MET A 1 9.88 8.26 20.27
N ASP A 2 10.03 6.98 19.98
CA ASP A 2 10.73 6.51 18.78
C ASP A 2 9.88 6.67 17.50
N GLY A 3 10.52 6.57 16.32
CA GLY A 3 9.84 6.79 15.05
C GLY A 3 8.71 5.80 14.74
N ILE A 4 8.80 4.57 15.24
CA ILE A 4 7.78 3.53 15.06
C ILE A 4 6.54 3.88 15.87
N SER A 5 6.71 4.29 17.14
CA SER A 5 5.61 4.75 17.99
C SER A 5 4.95 6.01 17.42
N ALA A 6 5.75 6.95 16.88
CA ALA A 6 5.23 8.14 16.22
C ALA A 6 4.38 7.78 15.00
N MET A 7 4.86 6.83 14.18
CA MET A 7 4.13 6.39 13.00
C MET A 7 2.84 5.66 13.34
N SER A 8 2.83 4.80 14.37
CA SER A 8 1.61 4.16 14.85
C SER A 8 0.54 5.21 15.19
N LYS A 9 0.91 6.26 15.91
CA LYS A 9 0.00 7.36 16.25
C LYS A 9 -0.48 8.15 15.02
N ILE A 10 0.40 8.39 14.05
CA ILE A 10 0.00 9.03 12.78
C ILE A 10 -1.05 8.16 12.07
N ARG A 11 -0.84 6.86 12.03
CA ARG A 11 -1.74 5.92 11.34
C ARG A 11 -3.11 5.76 12.02
N GLU A 12 -3.25 6.09 13.29
CA GLU A 12 -4.56 6.12 13.95
C GLU A 12 -5.51 7.13 13.32
N ASN A 13 -4.98 8.25 12.79
CA ASN A 13 -5.80 9.38 12.33
C ASN A 13 -5.45 9.90 10.93
N SER A 14 -4.46 9.30 10.25
CA SER A 14 -3.97 9.84 8.97
C SER A 14 -3.42 8.76 8.04
N ASN A 15 -3.72 8.91 6.76
CA ASN A 15 -3.20 8.08 5.67
C ASN A 15 -2.13 8.80 4.84
N VAL A 16 -1.54 9.87 5.34
CA VAL A 16 -0.45 10.60 4.65
C VAL A 16 0.70 9.65 4.32
N PRO A 17 1.37 9.81 3.17
CA PRO A 17 2.58 9.07 2.85
C PRO A 17 3.66 9.32 3.92
N VAL A 18 4.31 8.24 4.36
CA VAL A 18 5.36 8.30 5.39
C VAL A 18 6.61 7.61 4.90
N ILE A 19 7.74 8.31 4.97
CA ILE A 19 9.09 7.75 4.77
C ILE A 19 9.78 7.66 6.13
N LEU A 20 10.27 6.48 6.47
CA LEU A 20 11.08 6.28 7.68
C LEU A 20 12.55 6.57 7.39
N LEU A 21 13.17 7.37 8.27
CA LEU A 21 14.61 7.56 8.26
C LEU A 21 15.22 6.67 9.35
N THR A 22 16.01 5.66 8.97
CA THR A 22 16.52 4.64 9.90
C THR A 22 18.05 4.53 9.85
N ALA A 23 18.67 4.10 10.95
CA ALA A 23 20.08 3.76 10.96
C ALA A 23 20.32 2.41 10.27
N LYS A 24 21.48 2.25 9.63
CA LYS A 24 21.84 1.10 8.79
C LYS A 24 21.96 -0.25 9.55
N SER A 25 21.92 -0.25 10.88
CA SER A 25 22.39 -1.35 11.70
C SER A 25 21.36 -2.42 12.06
N GLU A 26 20.07 -2.23 11.77
CA GLU A 26 19.08 -3.21 12.23
C GLU A 26 18.02 -3.50 11.16
N ASP A 27 18.16 -4.67 10.51
CA ASP A 27 17.13 -5.19 9.60
C ASP A 27 15.78 -5.39 10.31
N THR A 28 15.79 -5.60 11.61
CA THR A 28 14.62 -5.66 12.48
C THR A 28 13.82 -4.35 12.49
N ASP A 29 14.47 -3.19 12.51
CA ASP A 29 13.78 -1.88 12.50
C ASP A 29 13.14 -1.58 11.16
N LYS A 30 13.75 -2.02 10.06
CA LYS A 30 13.17 -1.90 8.72
C LYS A 30 11.91 -2.75 8.57
N ILE A 31 11.96 -4.00 9.06
CA ILE A 31 10.83 -4.92 9.05
C ILE A 31 9.70 -4.39 9.95
N LEU A 32 10.03 -3.89 11.15
CA LEU A 32 9.06 -3.29 12.06
C LEU A 32 8.43 -2.02 11.47
N GLY A 33 9.22 -1.15 10.84
CA GLY A 33 8.73 0.08 10.22
C GLY A 33 7.75 -0.18 9.08
N LEU A 34 8.04 -1.16 8.23
CA LEU A 34 7.15 -1.60 7.16
C LEU A 34 5.88 -2.26 7.73
N ASN A 35 6.03 -3.05 8.81
CA ASN A 35 4.90 -3.66 9.50
C ASN A 35 3.97 -2.65 10.16
N VAL A 36 4.47 -1.47 10.52
CA VAL A 36 3.66 -0.38 11.10
C VAL A 36 2.98 0.48 10.02
N GLY A 37 3.32 0.31 8.73
CA GLY A 37 2.62 0.95 7.61
C GLY A 37 3.36 2.14 6.99
N ALA A 38 4.69 2.16 7.03
CA ALA A 38 5.49 3.09 6.23
C ALA A 38 5.33 2.81 4.74
N ASP A 39 5.40 3.86 3.94
CA ASP A 39 5.34 3.75 2.47
C ASP A 39 6.72 3.49 1.87
N ASP A 40 7.77 3.97 2.51
CA ASP A 40 9.17 3.75 2.13
C ASP A 40 10.09 4.01 3.32
N TYR A 41 11.38 3.69 3.18
CA TYR A 41 12.41 4.01 4.16
C TYR A 41 13.69 4.51 3.49
N VAL A 42 14.48 5.26 4.25
CA VAL A 42 15.82 5.73 3.84
C VAL A 42 16.79 5.45 4.98
N THR A 43 17.88 4.75 4.65
CA THR A 43 18.93 4.42 5.63
C THR A 43 19.92 5.56 5.79
N LYS A 44 20.28 5.87 7.02
CA LYS A 44 21.36 6.83 7.34
C LYS A 44 22.76 6.16 7.18
N PRO A 45 23.77 6.85 6.65
CA PRO A 45 23.73 8.21 6.12
C PRO A 45 23.08 8.27 4.75
N PHE A 46 22.32 9.34 4.45
CA PHE A 46 21.70 9.59 3.16
C PHE A 46 22.03 11.00 2.64
N THR A 47 21.91 11.18 1.33
CA THR A 47 22.00 12.50 0.72
C THR A 47 20.60 13.12 0.59
N MET A 48 20.52 14.44 0.61
CA MET A 48 19.26 15.14 0.38
C MET A 48 18.64 14.82 -0.98
N SER A 49 19.47 14.55 -1.99
CA SER A 49 19.00 14.13 -3.32
C SER A 49 18.26 12.79 -3.30
N VAL A 50 18.70 11.82 -2.52
CA VAL A 50 18.02 10.52 -2.34
C VAL A 50 16.66 10.71 -1.64
N LEU A 51 16.65 11.49 -0.54
CA LEU A 51 15.40 11.77 0.17
C LEU A 51 14.41 12.52 -0.73
N TYR A 52 14.88 13.54 -1.45
CA TYR A 52 14.06 14.29 -2.40
C TYR A 52 13.48 13.38 -3.51
N ALA A 53 14.32 12.54 -4.12
CA ALA A 53 13.87 11.62 -5.18
C ALA A 53 12.79 10.65 -4.68
N LYS A 54 12.95 10.07 -3.49
CA LYS A 54 11.94 9.19 -2.88
C LYS A 54 10.64 9.93 -2.54
N THR A 55 10.75 11.13 -1.99
CA THR A 55 9.58 11.99 -1.70
C THR A 55 8.81 12.32 -2.98
N MET A 56 9.51 12.75 -4.03
CA MET A 56 8.87 13.07 -5.31
C MET A 56 8.26 11.83 -5.98
N ALA A 57 8.89 10.67 -5.85
CA ALA A 57 8.33 9.41 -6.36
C ALA A 57 7.00 9.05 -5.65
N LEU A 58 6.91 9.22 -4.33
CA LEU A 58 5.68 9.01 -3.56
C LEU A 58 4.58 9.99 -3.98
N ILE A 59 4.89 11.27 -4.12
CA ILE A 59 3.94 12.30 -4.55
C ILE A 59 3.42 12.01 -5.96
N LYS A 60 4.30 11.68 -6.91
CA LYS A 60 3.92 11.35 -8.30
C LYS A 60 3.05 10.10 -8.39
N ARG A 61 3.28 9.10 -7.55
CA ARG A 61 2.45 7.89 -7.51
C ARG A 61 1.02 8.22 -7.08
N ASN A 62 0.84 9.13 -6.14
CA ASN A 62 -0.48 9.61 -5.72
C ASN A 62 -1.19 10.44 -6.81
N GLN A 63 -0.43 11.14 -7.67
CA GLN A 63 -0.98 12.01 -8.72
C GLN A 63 -1.30 11.27 -10.04
N ARG A 64 -0.72 10.11 -10.31
CA ARG A 64 -0.91 9.34 -11.56
C ARG A 64 -2.30 8.74 -11.75
N SER A 65 -3.21 8.89 -10.80
CA SER A 65 -4.59 8.42 -10.90
C SER A 65 -5.49 9.24 -11.83
N VAL A 66 -5.00 10.34 -12.39
CA VAL A 66 -5.84 11.37 -13.05
C VAL A 66 -6.27 10.99 -14.48
N LEU A 67 -5.75 9.92 -15.09
CA LEU A 67 -5.92 9.66 -16.53
C LEU A 67 -6.69 8.38 -16.93
N ALA A 68 -7.15 7.58 -15.99
CA ALA A 68 -8.01 6.43 -16.27
C ALA A 68 -9.34 6.64 -15.54
N GLY A 69 -10.47 6.33 -16.19
CA GLY A 69 -11.84 6.56 -15.70
C GLY A 69 -11.95 6.64 -14.17
N ASP A 70 -12.54 7.70 -13.70
CA ASP A 70 -12.40 8.20 -12.31
C ASP A 70 -12.87 7.23 -11.22
N ARG A 71 -13.60 6.19 -11.58
CA ARG A 71 -14.23 5.25 -10.63
C ARG A 71 -14.05 3.80 -11.06
N MET A 72 -13.65 2.97 -10.11
CA MET A 72 -13.63 1.52 -10.25
C MET A 72 -14.55 0.88 -9.22
N GLU A 73 -15.29 -0.13 -9.61
CA GLU A 73 -16.19 -0.85 -8.71
C GLU A 73 -16.10 -2.36 -8.94
N VAL A 74 -15.89 -3.11 -7.87
CA VAL A 74 -15.92 -4.58 -7.86
C VAL A 74 -16.47 -5.07 -6.53
N SER A 75 -17.51 -5.92 -6.57
CA SER A 75 -18.04 -6.62 -5.39
C SER A 75 -18.38 -5.70 -4.20
N GLY A 76 -18.98 -4.55 -4.48
CA GLY A 76 -19.36 -3.57 -3.46
C GLY A 76 -18.20 -2.71 -2.94
N ILE A 77 -17.00 -2.88 -3.48
CA ILE A 77 -15.86 -1.99 -3.23
C ILE A 77 -15.78 -0.97 -4.36
N THR A 78 -15.69 0.29 -4.01
CA THR A 78 -15.55 1.40 -4.95
C THR A 78 -14.27 2.17 -4.68
N LEU A 79 -13.49 2.47 -5.73
CA LEU A 79 -12.37 3.40 -5.69
C LEU A 79 -12.68 4.62 -6.55
N GLU A 80 -12.53 5.79 -5.97
CA GLU A 80 -12.48 7.07 -6.68
C GLU A 80 -11.01 7.45 -6.89
N LEU A 81 -10.53 7.25 -8.12
CA LEU A 81 -9.10 7.30 -8.41
C LEU A 81 -8.50 8.70 -8.27
N THR A 82 -9.21 9.73 -8.76
CA THR A 82 -8.77 11.13 -8.67
C THR A 82 -8.83 11.64 -7.23
N ALA A 83 -9.88 11.31 -6.50
CA ALA A 83 -10.06 11.73 -5.11
C ALA A 83 -9.21 10.91 -4.13
N GLY A 84 -8.70 9.74 -4.55
CA GLY A 84 -7.97 8.83 -3.67
C GLY A 84 -8.83 8.24 -2.55
N ARG A 85 -10.14 8.10 -2.79
CA ARG A 85 -11.10 7.59 -1.80
C ARG A 85 -11.51 6.17 -2.10
N ALA A 86 -11.78 5.42 -1.05
CA ALA A 86 -12.29 4.06 -1.12
C ALA A 86 -13.58 3.91 -0.31
N TYR A 87 -14.48 3.08 -0.81
CA TYR A 87 -15.73 2.75 -0.15
C TYR A 87 -15.95 1.25 -0.17
N ALA A 88 -16.51 0.73 0.91
CA ALA A 88 -16.96 -0.65 1.02
C ALA A 88 -18.43 -0.64 1.45
N GLY A 89 -19.33 -1.19 0.62
CA GLY A 89 -20.77 -1.16 0.87
C GLY A 89 -21.33 0.26 1.00
N GLY A 90 -20.78 1.24 0.27
CA GLY A 90 -21.19 2.64 0.32
C GLY A 90 -20.62 3.44 1.50
N LYS A 91 -19.88 2.82 2.42
CA LYS A 91 -19.21 3.50 3.53
C LYS A 91 -17.75 3.79 3.17
N GLU A 92 -17.29 5.00 3.45
CA GLU A 92 -15.91 5.40 3.21
C GLU A 92 -14.95 4.57 4.10
N VAL A 93 -13.86 4.08 3.48
CA VAL A 93 -12.79 3.32 4.13
C VAL A 93 -11.48 4.07 3.94
N PHE A 94 -10.82 4.39 5.04
CA PHE A 94 -9.56 5.13 5.00
C PHE A 94 -8.37 4.20 4.76
N LEU A 95 -7.87 4.20 3.52
CA LEU A 95 -6.73 3.41 3.10
C LEU A 95 -5.45 4.25 3.07
N THR A 96 -4.34 3.65 3.47
CA THR A 96 -3.02 4.26 3.22
C THR A 96 -2.71 4.25 1.73
N PRO A 97 -1.76 5.07 1.22
CA PRO A 97 -1.38 5.07 -0.18
C PRO A 97 -1.01 3.69 -0.72
N LYS A 98 -0.35 2.84 0.08
CA LYS A 98 0.02 1.47 -0.34
C LYS A 98 -1.17 0.52 -0.35
N GLU A 99 -2.05 0.60 0.62
CA GLU A 99 -3.29 -0.18 0.64
C GLU A 99 -4.18 0.19 -0.55
N PHE A 100 -4.30 1.49 -0.85
CA PHE A 100 -5.03 1.97 -2.02
C PHE A 100 -4.41 1.48 -3.33
N ALA A 101 -3.09 1.57 -3.48
CA ALA A 101 -2.36 1.10 -4.67
C ALA A 101 -2.51 -0.41 -4.86
N LEU A 102 -2.43 -1.20 -3.79
CA LEU A 102 -2.65 -2.65 -3.83
C LEU A 102 -4.07 -2.99 -4.28
N LEU A 103 -5.07 -2.37 -3.67
CA LEU A 103 -6.47 -2.60 -4.00
C LEU A 103 -6.75 -2.22 -5.46
N ARG A 104 -6.27 -1.07 -5.90
CA ARG A 104 -6.38 -0.64 -7.31
C ARG A 104 -5.73 -1.65 -8.26
N CYS A 105 -4.52 -2.08 -7.95
CA CYS A 105 -3.80 -3.05 -8.78
C CYS A 105 -4.55 -4.37 -8.90
N LEU A 106 -5.09 -4.89 -7.80
CA LEU A 106 -5.88 -6.11 -7.79
C LEU A 106 -7.20 -5.95 -8.55
N MET A 107 -7.88 -4.82 -8.42
CA MET A 107 -9.12 -4.52 -9.15
C MET A 107 -8.88 -4.40 -10.66
N GLN A 108 -7.77 -3.77 -11.07
CA GLN A 108 -7.38 -3.67 -12.49
C GLN A 108 -7.05 -5.03 -13.10
N ASN A 109 -6.60 -5.98 -12.29
CA ASN A 109 -6.24 -7.34 -12.68
C ASN A 109 -7.22 -8.37 -12.10
N LYS A 110 -8.50 -8.03 -12.07
CA LYS A 110 -9.57 -8.90 -11.55
C LYS A 110 -9.50 -10.30 -12.14
N ASN A 111 -9.65 -11.30 -11.26
CA ASN A 111 -9.57 -12.73 -11.56
C ASN A 111 -8.17 -13.25 -11.98
N LEU A 112 -7.17 -12.41 -12.06
CA LEU A 112 -5.79 -12.81 -12.31
C LEU A 112 -5.01 -12.94 -11.00
N VAL A 113 -4.15 -13.95 -10.92
CA VAL A 113 -3.23 -14.11 -9.80
C VAL A 113 -2.06 -13.15 -9.99
N MET A 114 -1.86 -12.29 -9.02
CA MET A 114 -0.73 -11.38 -8.95
C MET A 114 0.28 -11.89 -7.93
N SER A 115 1.51 -12.15 -8.36
CA SER A 115 2.56 -12.55 -7.43
C SER A 115 2.94 -11.42 -6.46
N ARG A 116 3.54 -11.78 -5.33
CA ARG A 116 4.04 -10.79 -4.36
C ARG A 116 5.04 -9.84 -5.01
N GLU A 117 5.92 -10.36 -5.84
CA GLU A 117 6.93 -9.58 -6.57
C GLU A 117 6.28 -8.63 -7.58
N GLN A 118 5.27 -9.08 -8.32
CA GLN A 118 4.52 -8.21 -9.24
C GLN A 118 3.81 -7.09 -8.50
N LEU A 119 3.16 -7.37 -7.38
CA LEU A 119 2.49 -6.37 -6.54
C LEU A 119 3.50 -5.41 -5.93
N LEU A 120 4.64 -5.92 -5.47
CA LEU A 120 5.72 -5.10 -4.91
C LEU A 120 6.23 -4.09 -5.94
N VAL A 121 6.59 -4.56 -7.13
CA VAL A 121 7.07 -3.70 -8.22
C VAL A 121 6.03 -2.66 -8.63
N LYS A 122 4.77 -3.07 -8.79
CA LYS A 122 3.69 -2.16 -9.22
C LYS A 122 3.33 -1.10 -8.18
N CYS A 123 3.40 -1.44 -6.89
CA CYS A 123 2.97 -0.56 -5.81
C CYS A 123 4.13 0.17 -5.12
N TRP A 124 5.33 -0.39 -5.08
CA TRP A 124 6.52 0.21 -4.48
C TRP A 124 7.56 0.69 -5.49
N GLY A 125 7.59 0.10 -6.68
CA GLY A 125 8.55 0.42 -7.75
C GLY A 125 9.75 -0.52 -7.77
N TYR A 126 10.49 -0.50 -8.88
CA TYR A 126 11.65 -1.38 -9.10
C TYR A 126 12.84 -1.12 -8.17
N ASP A 127 12.97 0.10 -7.69
CA ASP A 127 14.04 0.57 -6.81
C ASP A 127 13.76 0.35 -5.32
N TYR A 128 12.67 -0.34 -5.01
CA TYR A 128 12.36 -0.71 -3.64
C TYR A 128 13.22 -1.91 -3.20
N GLU A 129 14.01 -1.72 -2.16
CA GLU A 129 14.96 -2.71 -1.64
C GLU A 129 14.37 -3.62 -0.54
N GLY A 130 13.08 -3.48 -0.24
CA GLY A 130 12.40 -4.26 0.78
C GLY A 130 11.97 -5.66 0.30
N GLU A 131 11.59 -6.50 1.25
CA GLU A 131 11.11 -7.84 0.97
C GLU A 131 9.66 -7.87 0.50
N SER A 132 9.31 -8.89 -0.30
CA SER A 132 7.93 -9.11 -0.79
C SER A 132 6.91 -9.37 0.33
N ARG A 133 7.37 -9.71 1.55
CA ARG A 133 6.53 -9.82 2.75
C ARG A 133 5.83 -8.52 3.15
N ALA A 134 6.34 -7.36 2.72
CA ALA A 134 5.64 -6.09 2.89
C ALA A 134 4.24 -6.11 2.26
N VAL A 135 4.08 -6.81 1.15
CA VAL A 135 2.78 -7.02 0.50
C VAL A 135 1.81 -7.74 1.43
N ASP A 136 2.23 -8.82 2.08
CA ASP A 136 1.38 -9.62 2.99
C ASP A 136 0.85 -8.77 4.15
N THR A 137 1.71 -7.94 4.72
CA THR A 137 1.33 -7.05 5.83
C THR A 137 0.29 -6.02 5.40
N HIS A 138 0.47 -5.40 4.24
CA HIS A 138 -0.47 -4.42 3.72
C HIS A 138 -1.79 -5.07 3.26
N ILE A 139 -1.75 -6.27 2.70
CA ILE A 139 -2.97 -7.04 2.39
C ILE A 139 -3.76 -7.38 3.65
N LYS A 140 -3.08 -7.80 4.72
CA LYS A 140 -3.75 -8.07 6.01
C LYS A 140 -4.51 -6.83 6.51
N ARG A 141 -3.85 -5.68 6.54
CA ARG A 141 -4.47 -4.41 6.98
C ARG A 141 -5.59 -3.96 6.05
N LEU A 142 -5.40 -4.11 4.75
CA LEU A 142 -6.44 -3.82 3.77
C LEU A 142 -7.70 -4.66 4.03
N ARG A 143 -7.54 -5.96 4.27
CA ARG A 143 -8.66 -6.86 4.62
C ARG A 143 -9.36 -6.44 5.90
N GLU A 144 -8.61 -6.09 6.93
CA GLU A 144 -9.18 -5.60 8.21
C GLU A 144 -10.06 -4.35 7.99
N LYS A 145 -9.62 -3.43 7.15
CA LYS A 145 -10.36 -2.20 6.82
C LYS A 145 -11.57 -2.43 5.94
N LEU A 146 -11.51 -3.38 5.01
CA LEU A 146 -12.62 -3.74 4.13
C LEU A 146 -13.72 -4.56 4.81
N GLY A 147 -13.44 -5.17 5.97
CA GLY A 147 -14.38 -5.98 6.72
C GLY A 147 -14.95 -7.13 5.89
N ASP A 148 -16.26 -7.26 5.80
CA ASP A 148 -16.94 -8.34 5.07
C ASP A 148 -16.63 -8.35 3.57
N TYR A 149 -16.28 -7.20 3.00
CA TYR A 149 -15.89 -7.08 1.58
C TYR A 149 -14.49 -7.63 1.28
N ALA A 150 -13.69 -7.92 2.32
CA ALA A 150 -12.35 -8.49 2.16
C ALA A 150 -12.34 -9.89 1.55
N GLU A 151 -13.47 -10.61 1.58
CA GLU A 151 -13.58 -11.97 1.00
C GLU A 151 -13.28 -12.02 -0.50
N CYS A 152 -13.42 -10.91 -1.22
CA CYS A 152 -13.05 -10.83 -2.63
C CYS A 152 -11.54 -10.94 -2.86
N ILE A 153 -10.70 -10.64 -1.85
CA ILE A 153 -9.24 -10.76 -1.94
C ILE A 153 -8.83 -12.13 -1.45
N LYS A 154 -8.53 -13.03 -2.38
CA LYS A 154 -8.11 -14.41 -2.11
C LYS A 154 -6.59 -14.53 -2.05
N THR A 155 -6.11 -15.32 -1.09
CA THR A 155 -4.72 -15.77 -1.06
C THR A 155 -4.62 -17.02 -1.92
N VAL A 156 -3.74 -17.00 -2.91
CA VAL A 156 -3.41 -18.19 -3.72
C VAL A 156 -2.09 -18.73 -3.19
N ILE A 157 -2.15 -19.85 -2.50
CA ILE A 157 -1.00 -20.45 -1.80
C ILE A 157 0.19 -20.59 -2.75
N LYS A 158 1.37 -20.14 -2.32
CA LYS A 158 2.64 -20.11 -3.06
C LYS A 158 2.63 -19.29 -4.36
N ALA A 159 1.53 -18.64 -4.73
CA ALA A 159 1.41 -17.87 -5.97
C ALA A 159 1.23 -16.36 -5.74
N GLY A 160 0.47 -15.94 -4.74
CA GLY A 160 0.22 -14.54 -4.44
C GLY A 160 -1.24 -14.25 -4.07
N TYR A 161 -1.82 -13.23 -4.68
CA TYR A 161 -3.15 -12.75 -4.39
C TYR A 161 -3.99 -12.59 -5.65
N ARG A 162 -5.29 -12.78 -5.51
CA ARG A 162 -6.26 -12.59 -6.58
C ARG A 162 -7.49 -11.89 -6.02
N LEU A 163 -8.01 -10.89 -6.73
CA LEU A 163 -9.31 -10.31 -6.43
C LEU A 163 -10.35 -10.97 -7.30
N GLU A 164 -11.34 -11.59 -6.67
CA GLU A 164 -12.47 -12.24 -7.32
C GLU A 164 -13.73 -11.38 -7.15
N GLY A 165 -14.44 -11.13 -8.25
CA GLY A 165 -15.75 -10.52 -8.15
C GLY A 165 -16.79 -11.57 -7.79
N TRP A 166 -17.59 -11.35 -6.76
CA TRP A 166 -18.87 -12.04 -6.61
C TRP A 166 -20.01 -11.19 -7.19
N ARG A 167 -21.03 -11.84 -7.53
CA ARG A 167 -22.25 -11.19 -8.04
C ARG A 167 -23.10 -10.64 -6.90
#